data_8ccbc66c5df5e184a6f0e51b74247919
#
_entry.id   8ccbc66c5df5e184a6f0e51b74247919
#
_cell.length_a   1.000
_cell.length_b   1.000
_cell.length_c   1.000
_cell.angle_alpha   90.00
_cell.angle_beta   90.00
_cell.angle_gamma   90.00
#
_symmetry.space_group_name_H-M   'P 1'
#
loop_
_entity.id
_entity.type
_entity.pdbx_description
1 polymer ?
#
loop_
_entity_poly.entity_id
_entity_poly.type
_entity_poly.pdbx_seq_one_letter_code
_entity_poly.pdbx_strand_id
1 'polypeptide(L)'
;MSRTRKTLVIITGTILLLIVLFFIVLATFDWNRLKPTINQKVSAELNRPFAIRGDLGVVWERQPDERGWRSWIPWPHVHAEDIVLGNPPAIPQVTMIHLPRVEATLAPLALLSKTVYLPWIKLEQPDVRLIRLAEDNNNWTFQLAGDKRTSGDSAPSSWSFRLDNILFDRGTIAIDDKITRSDITILVDPLGKPLP
;
A
#
# COMPACT_ATOMS: atom_id res chain seq x y z
N MET A 1 -28.52 27.37 -34.72
CA MET A 1 -28.33 26.62 -33.46
C MET A 1 -28.90 27.45 -32.33
N SER A 2 -29.83 26.90 -31.52
CA SER A 2 -30.41 27.60 -30.36
C SER A 2 -29.31 27.92 -29.32
N ARG A 3 -29.48 28.99 -28.57
CA ARG A 3 -28.52 29.38 -27.51
C ARG A 3 -28.26 28.22 -26.54
N THR A 4 -29.28 27.43 -26.21
CA THR A 4 -29.18 26.23 -25.36
C THR A 4 -28.26 25.15 -25.93
N ARG A 5 -28.29 24.92 -27.25
CA ARG A 5 -27.39 23.96 -27.92
C ARG A 5 -25.92 24.40 -27.84
N LYS A 6 -25.65 25.69 -28.04
CA LYS A 6 -24.28 26.24 -27.92
C LYS A 6 -23.77 26.10 -26.50
N THR A 7 -24.57 26.42 -25.50
CA THR A 7 -24.19 26.29 -24.08
C THR A 7 -23.92 24.83 -23.71
N LEU A 8 -24.76 23.90 -24.17
CA LEU A 8 -24.58 22.46 -23.90
C LEU A 8 -23.25 21.94 -24.52
N VAL A 9 -22.94 22.32 -25.76
CA VAL A 9 -21.70 21.94 -26.43
C VAL A 9 -20.47 22.49 -25.71
N ILE A 10 -20.54 23.75 -25.24
CA ILE A 10 -19.45 24.37 -24.48
C ILE A 10 -19.24 23.64 -23.15
N ILE A 11 -20.30 23.37 -22.40
CA ILE A 11 -20.20 22.64 -21.13
C ILE A 11 -19.62 21.26 -21.33
N THR A 12 -20.14 20.50 -22.30
CA THR A 12 -19.63 19.14 -22.59
C THR A 12 -18.16 19.18 -23.02
N GLY A 13 -17.79 20.14 -23.87
CA GLY A 13 -16.40 20.30 -24.31
C GLY A 13 -15.47 20.66 -23.16
N THR A 14 -15.91 21.54 -22.26
CA THR A 14 -15.14 21.91 -21.07
C THR A 14 -14.94 20.72 -20.14
N ILE A 15 -15.98 19.93 -19.87
CA ILE A 15 -15.90 18.73 -19.04
C ILE A 15 -14.92 17.73 -19.66
N LEU A 16 -15.01 17.50 -20.97
CA LEU A 16 -14.12 16.57 -21.67
C LEU A 16 -12.66 17.03 -21.63
N LEU A 17 -12.43 18.33 -21.80
CA LEU A 17 -11.10 18.94 -21.67
C LEU A 17 -10.53 18.75 -20.26
N LEU A 18 -11.33 18.99 -19.22
CA LEU A 18 -10.92 18.79 -17.82
C LEU A 18 -10.58 17.32 -17.54
N ILE A 19 -11.36 16.39 -18.08
CA ILE A 19 -11.08 14.95 -17.94
C ILE A 19 -9.75 14.59 -18.60
N VAL A 20 -9.52 15.06 -19.83
CA VAL A 20 -8.25 14.82 -20.53
C VAL A 20 -7.06 15.43 -19.76
N LEU A 21 -7.19 16.66 -19.30
CA LEU A 21 -6.16 17.33 -18.49
C LEU A 21 -5.88 16.57 -17.20
N PHE A 22 -6.91 16.09 -16.53
CA PHE A 22 -6.78 15.25 -15.32
C PHE A 22 -5.97 13.99 -15.59
N PHE A 23 -6.25 13.26 -16.67
CA PHE A 23 -5.48 12.07 -17.04
C PHE A 23 -4.05 12.38 -17.44
N ILE A 24 -3.79 13.51 -18.11
CA ILE A 24 -2.43 13.95 -18.41
C ILE A 24 -1.66 14.21 -17.11
N VAL A 25 -2.26 14.92 -16.16
CA VAL A 25 -1.65 15.18 -14.86
C VAL A 25 -1.32 13.88 -14.14
N LEU A 26 -2.25 12.93 -14.10
CA LEU A 26 -2.04 11.62 -13.45
C LEU A 26 -0.91 10.81 -14.14
N ALA A 27 -0.83 10.87 -15.47
CA ALA A 27 0.17 10.14 -16.24
C ALA A 27 1.59 10.74 -16.13
N THR A 28 1.68 12.04 -15.89
CA THR A 28 2.97 12.78 -15.80
C THR A 28 3.37 13.08 -14.36
N PHE A 29 2.55 12.69 -13.38
CA PHE A 29 2.80 12.98 -11.98
C PHE A 29 3.99 12.21 -11.45
N ASP A 30 4.94 12.91 -10.86
CA ASP A 30 6.06 12.30 -10.14
C ASP A 30 5.63 11.84 -8.76
N TRP A 31 5.30 10.54 -8.64
CA TRP A 31 4.81 9.92 -7.42
C TRP A 31 5.85 9.93 -6.29
N ASN A 32 7.14 10.04 -6.62
CA ASN A 32 8.21 10.14 -5.64
C ASN A 32 8.07 11.37 -4.72
N ARG A 33 7.39 12.41 -5.17
CA ARG A 33 7.10 13.60 -4.36
C ARG A 33 6.22 13.30 -3.14
N LEU A 34 5.47 12.19 -3.16
CA LEU A 34 4.62 11.79 -2.05
C LEU A 34 5.39 11.04 -0.96
N LYS A 35 6.58 10.51 -1.26
CA LYS A 35 7.38 9.71 -0.30
C LYS A 35 7.58 10.39 1.05
N PRO A 36 7.99 11.66 1.15
CA PRO A 36 8.19 12.31 2.45
C PRO A 36 6.91 12.32 3.29
N THR A 37 5.77 12.63 2.66
CA THR A 37 4.48 12.67 3.33
C THR A 37 4.02 11.28 3.78
N ILE A 38 4.19 10.27 2.92
CA ILE A 38 3.86 8.87 3.25
C ILE A 38 4.75 8.39 4.40
N ASN A 39 6.06 8.57 4.27
CA ASN A 39 7.03 8.15 5.28
C ASN A 39 6.71 8.76 6.65
N GLN A 40 6.43 10.07 6.69
CA GLN A 40 6.09 10.77 7.92
C GLN A 40 4.79 10.26 8.54
N LYS A 41 3.72 10.12 7.74
CA LYS A 41 2.41 9.67 8.23
C LYS A 41 2.46 8.23 8.73
N VAL A 42 3.07 7.33 7.94
CA VAL A 42 3.18 5.92 8.33
C VAL A 42 4.06 5.76 9.57
N SER A 43 5.18 6.48 9.64
CA SER A 43 6.03 6.47 10.84
C SER A 43 5.28 6.95 12.08
N ALA A 44 4.45 7.99 11.95
CA ALA A 44 3.66 8.52 13.06
C ALA A 44 2.56 7.53 13.50
N GLU A 45 1.84 6.90 12.56
CA GLU A 45 0.79 5.94 12.88
C GLU A 45 1.33 4.65 13.51
N LEU A 46 2.45 4.15 13.01
CA LEU A 46 3.07 2.93 13.52
C LEU A 46 3.96 3.18 14.74
N ASN A 47 4.23 4.44 15.09
CA ASN A 47 5.20 4.84 16.10
C ASN A 47 6.58 4.18 15.90
N ARG A 48 7.03 4.09 14.63
CA ARG A 48 8.28 3.45 14.20
C ARG A 48 8.84 4.14 12.98
N PRO A 49 10.16 4.13 12.79
CA PRO A 49 10.77 4.64 11.57
C PRO A 49 10.28 3.83 10.35
N PHE A 50 9.64 4.49 9.40
CA PHE A 50 9.22 3.93 8.13
C PHE A 50 9.80 4.76 7.00
N ALA A 51 10.33 4.13 5.96
CA ALA A 51 10.83 4.81 4.78
C ALA A 51 10.66 3.98 3.51
N ILE A 52 10.20 4.64 2.45
CA ILE A 52 10.34 4.22 1.06
C ILE A 52 11.58 4.92 0.53
N ARG A 53 12.67 4.19 0.32
CA ARG A 53 13.97 4.74 -0.09
C ARG A 53 14.13 4.70 -1.61
N GLY A 54 13.67 3.62 -2.24
CA GLY A 54 13.70 3.43 -3.68
C GLY A 54 12.58 4.16 -4.41
N ASP A 55 12.26 3.73 -5.61
CA ASP A 55 11.26 4.37 -6.45
C ASP A 55 9.83 4.11 -5.96
N LEU A 56 8.97 5.11 -6.12
CA LEU A 56 7.53 5.02 -5.92
C LEU A 56 6.84 5.45 -7.20
N GLY A 57 6.12 4.52 -7.82
CA GLY A 57 5.46 4.80 -9.08
C GLY A 57 4.08 4.18 -9.18
N VAL A 58 3.34 4.65 -10.18
CA VAL A 58 2.03 4.12 -10.55
C VAL A 58 1.99 3.95 -12.06
N VAL A 59 1.71 2.73 -12.48
CA VAL A 59 1.49 2.40 -13.90
C VAL A 59 0.00 2.13 -14.09
N TRP A 60 -0.57 2.66 -15.16
CA TRP A 60 -1.99 2.51 -15.46
C TRP A 60 -2.18 1.43 -16.52
N GLU A 61 -2.76 0.30 -16.13
CA GLU A 61 -2.94 -0.84 -17.01
C GLU A 61 -4.40 -1.29 -17.06
N ARG A 62 -4.80 -1.86 -18.20
CA ARG A 62 -6.13 -2.43 -18.32
C ARG A 62 -6.15 -3.83 -17.73
N GLN A 63 -7.20 -4.13 -16.97
CA GLN A 63 -7.40 -5.48 -16.44
C GLN A 63 -7.96 -6.40 -17.53
N PRO A 64 -7.28 -7.51 -17.87
CA PRO A 64 -7.72 -8.41 -18.92
C PRO A 64 -9.04 -9.15 -18.58
N ASP A 65 -9.34 -9.30 -17.29
CA ASP A 65 -10.54 -10.02 -16.83
C ASP A 65 -11.78 -9.16 -16.77
N GLU A 66 -11.66 -7.84 -16.90
CA GLU A 66 -12.80 -6.94 -16.93
C GLU A 66 -13.51 -6.97 -18.29
N ARG A 67 -14.84 -6.96 -18.25
CA ARG A 67 -15.71 -7.04 -19.44
C ARG A 67 -16.59 -5.80 -19.61
N GLY A 68 -17.02 -5.56 -20.86
CA GLY A 68 -17.87 -4.43 -21.19
C GLY A 68 -17.19 -3.09 -21.01
N TRP A 69 -17.92 -2.07 -20.59
CA TRP A 69 -17.40 -0.71 -20.43
C TRP A 69 -16.30 -0.60 -19.34
N ARG A 70 -16.28 -1.52 -18.38
CA ARG A 70 -15.27 -1.57 -17.30
C ARG A 70 -13.87 -1.85 -17.83
N SER A 71 -13.72 -2.62 -18.90
CA SER A 71 -12.42 -2.90 -19.53
C SER A 71 -11.72 -1.65 -20.10
N TRP A 72 -12.44 -0.54 -20.23
CA TRP A 72 -11.86 0.73 -20.66
C TRP A 72 -11.26 1.54 -19.52
N ILE A 73 -11.55 1.17 -18.27
CA ILE A 73 -11.04 1.86 -17.10
C ILE A 73 -9.68 1.27 -16.75
N PRO A 74 -8.57 2.05 -16.83
CA PRO A 74 -7.28 1.56 -16.43
C PRO A 74 -7.21 1.47 -14.90
N TRP A 75 -6.57 0.42 -14.42
CA TRP A 75 -6.33 0.23 -13.00
C TRP A 75 -4.93 0.71 -12.63
N PRO A 76 -4.76 1.42 -11.50
CA PRO A 76 -3.44 1.79 -11.02
C PRO A 76 -2.73 0.58 -10.43
N HIS A 77 -1.57 0.26 -10.97
CA HIS A 77 -0.59 -0.65 -10.42
C HIS A 77 0.48 0.18 -9.72
N VAL A 78 0.46 0.14 -8.41
CA VAL A 78 1.41 0.86 -7.56
C VAL A 78 2.60 -0.03 -7.32
N HIS A 79 3.80 0.51 -7.47
CA HIS A 79 5.02 -0.14 -7.03
C HIS A 79 5.83 0.78 -6.12
N ALA A 80 6.46 0.19 -5.14
CA ALA A 80 7.36 0.88 -4.24
C ALA A 80 8.59 0.01 -3.98
N GLU A 81 9.77 0.61 -3.98
CA GLU A 81 11.04 -0.08 -3.84
C GLU A 81 11.77 0.34 -2.56
N ASP A 82 12.59 -0.58 -2.05
CA ASP A 82 13.40 -0.39 -0.84
C ASP A 82 12.60 0.18 0.33
N ILE A 83 11.55 -0.56 0.72
CA ILE A 83 10.72 -0.20 1.87
C ILE A 83 11.35 -0.74 3.14
N VAL A 84 11.53 0.11 4.12
CA VAL A 84 12.13 -0.24 5.40
C VAL A 84 11.22 0.17 6.54
N LEU A 85 10.96 -0.77 7.45
CA LEU A 85 10.32 -0.52 8.74
C LEU A 85 11.32 -0.79 9.85
N GLY A 86 11.58 0.21 10.66
CA GLY A 86 12.45 0.10 11.83
C GLY A 86 11.76 -0.56 13.03
N ASN A 87 12.57 -0.87 14.03
CA ASN A 87 12.11 -1.37 15.31
C ASN A 87 11.58 -0.23 16.21
N PRO A 88 10.76 -0.56 17.22
CA PRO A 88 10.43 0.40 18.26
C PRO A 88 11.70 0.84 19.02
N PRO A 89 11.71 2.02 19.65
CA PRO A 89 12.89 2.56 20.35
C PRO A 89 13.49 1.64 21.42
N ALA A 90 12.68 0.74 21.98
CA ALA A 90 13.12 -0.22 23.00
C ALA A 90 13.99 -1.36 22.46
N ILE A 91 14.06 -1.55 21.14
CA ILE A 91 14.84 -2.63 20.51
C ILE A 91 15.94 -2.02 19.66
N PRO A 92 17.24 -2.28 19.99
CA PRO A 92 18.37 -1.56 19.41
C PRO A 92 18.66 -1.87 17.94
N GLN A 93 18.14 -2.98 17.39
CA GLN A 93 18.30 -3.32 15.98
C GLN A 93 17.56 -2.32 15.10
N VAL A 94 18.18 -1.92 13.98
CA VAL A 94 17.69 -0.81 13.15
C VAL A 94 16.50 -1.21 12.28
N THR A 95 16.48 -2.43 11.72
CA THR A 95 15.50 -2.85 10.72
C THR A 95 14.71 -4.06 11.20
N MET A 96 13.38 -3.92 11.21
CA MET A 96 12.44 -5.01 11.46
C MET A 96 12.01 -5.67 10.15
N ILE A 97 11.63 -4.86 9.17
CA ILE A 97 11.16 -5.35 7.87
C ILE A 97 11.92 -4.60 6.78
N HIS A 98 12.42 -5.35 5.82
CA HIS A 98 12.95 -4.82 4.57
C HIS A 98 12.23 -5.51 3.41
N LEU A 99 11.63 -4.70 2.53
CA LEU A 99 10.93 -5.14 1.34
C LEU A 99 11.62 -4.51 0.14
N PRO A 100 12.42 -5.25 -0.62
CA PRO A 100 13.09 -4.73 -1.81
C PRO A 100 12.11 -4.15 -2.83
N ARG A 101 10.95 -4.81 -3.00
CA ARG A 101 9.89 -4.33 -3.88
C ARG A 101 8.52 -4.81 -3.42
N VAL A 102 7.57 -3.91 -3.49
CA VAL A 102 6.14 -4.16 -3.27
C VAL A 102 5.37 -3.69 -4.49
N GLU A 103 4.50 -4.53 -5.00
CA GLU A 103 3.56 -4.19 -6.07
C GLU A 103 2.13 -4.46 -5.59
N ALA A 104 1.21 -3.59 -5.95
CA ALA A 104 -0.20 -3.75 -5.63
C ALA A 104 -1.08 -3.18 -6.73
N THR A 105 -2.21 -3.81 -6.95
CA THR A 105 -3.23 -3.28 -7.85
C THR A 105 -4.40 -2.76 -7.04
N LEU A 106 -4.85 -1.56 -7.36
CA LEU A 106 -6.02 -0.95 -6.73
C LEU A 106 -7.21 -0.97 -7.69
N ALA A 107 -8.36 -1.42 -7.22
CA ALA A 107 -9.60 -1.37 -7.99
C ALA A 107 -10.24 0.04 -7.91
N PRO A 108 -10.16 0.87 -8.98
CA PRO A 108 -10.56 2.27 -8.88
C PRO A 108 -12.07 2.45 -8.68
N LEU A 109 -12.90 1.54 -9.22
CA LEU A 109 -14.35 1.62 -9.07
C LEU A 109 -14.82 1.31 -7.64
N ALA A 110 -14.06 0.54 -6.87
CA ALA A 110 -14.38 0.26 -5.48
C ALA A 110 -14.30 1.52 -4.59
N LEU A 111 -13.48 2.50 -4.98
CA LEU A 111 -13.38 3.79 -4.28
C LEU A 111 -14.70 4.57 -4.30
N LEU A 112 -15.54 4.38 -5.31
CA LEU A 112 -16.87 5.00 -5.40
C LEU A 112 -17.81 4.50 -4.28
N SER A 113 -17.58 3.27 -3.80
CA SER A 113 -18.28 2.69 -2.66
C SER A 113 -17.50 2.83 -1.34
N LYS A 114 -16.55 3.75 -1.29
CA LYS A 114 -15.66 3.96 -0.13
C LYS A 114 -14.91 2.69 0.30
N THR A 115 -14.56 1.85 -0.66
CA THR A 115 -13.78 0.63 -0.43
C THR A 115 -12.42 0.74 -1.08
N VAL A 116 -11.37 0.63 -0.29
CA VAL A 116 -10.01 0.44 -0.80
C VAL A 116 -9.84 -1.05 -1.06
N TYR A 117 -9.97 -1.45 -2.32
CA TYR A 117 -9.89 -2.85 -2.71
C TYR A 117 -8.59 -3.12 -3.48
N LEU A 118 -7.77 -3.99 -2.90
CA LEU A 118 -6.54 -4.52 -3.49
C LEU A 118 -6.78 -6.00 -3.82
N PRO A 119 -6.99 -6.37 -5.09
CA PRO A 119 -7.13 -7.77 -5.50
C PRO A 119 -5.91 -8.61 -5.16
N TRP A 120 -4.74 -8.00 -5.24
CA TRP A 120 -3.48 -8.63 -4.86
C TRP A 120 -2.44 -7.59 -4.44
N ILE A 121 -1.55 -8.05 -3.57
CA ILE A 121 -0.29 -7.40 -3.24
C ILE A 121 0.83 -8.41 -3.42
N LYS A 122 1.91 -8.02 -4.07
CA LYS A 122 3.09 -8.86 -4.28
C LYS A 122 4.27 -8.27 -3.53
N LEU A 123 4.92 -9.11 -2.73
CA LEU A 123 6.11 -8.78 -1.98
C LEU A 123 7.30 -9.54 -2.59
N GLU A 124 8.32 -8.84 -3.02
CA GLU A 124 9.53 -9.46 -3.55
C GLU A 124 10.59 -9.55 -2.46
N GLN A 125 11.06 -10.76 -2.18
CA GLN A 125 12.12 -11.08 -1.24
C GLN A 125 12.00 -10.38 0.13
N PRO A 126 10.84 -10.47 0.82
CA PRO A 126 10.70 -9.88 2.13
C PRO A 126 11.72 -10.44 3.12
N ASP A 127 12.43 -9.56 3.83
CA ASP A 127 13.28 -9.89 4.98
C ASP A 127 12.61 -9.34 6.24
N VAL A 128 12.20 -10.24 7.13
CA VAL A 128 11.48 -9.90 8.36
C VAL A 128 12.27 -10.42 9.56
N ARG A 129 12.53 -9.55 10.52
CA ARG A 129 13.22 -9.89 11.78
C ARG A 129 12.32 -9.66 12.97
N LEU A 130 11.89 -10.77 13.57
CA LEU A 130 11.07 -10.77 14.77
C LEU A 130 11.97 -10.96 16.01
N ILE A 131 11.90 -10.02 16.94
CA ILE A 131 12.77 -10.00 18.11
C ILE A 131 11.90 -9.90 19.37
N ARG A 132 12.14 -10.77 20.33
CA ARG A 132 11.56 -10.70 21.67
C ARG A 132 12.67 -10.66 22.73
N LEU A 133 12.72 -9.56 23.46
CA LEU A 133 13.69 -9.35 24.53
C LEU A 133 13.15 -9.74 25.91
N ALA A 134 11.84 -9.52 26.15
CA ALA A 134 11.10 -9.83 27.36
C ALA A 134 9.63 -10.12 27.04
N GLU A 135 8.83 -10.58 28.01
CA GLU A 135 7.43 -10.94 27.79
C GLU A 135 6.62 -9.82 27.11
N ASP A 136 6.81 -8.58 27.54
CA ASP A 136 6.12 -7.40 26.99
C ASP A 136 7.00 -6.57 26.03
N ASN A 137 8.21 -7.02 25.71
CA ASN A 137 9.14 -6.31 24.87
C ASN A 137 9.50 -7.11 23.61
N ASN A 138 8.69 -6.91 22.58
CA ASN A 138 8.86 -7.51 21.26
C ASN A 138 8.65 -6.47 20.15
N ASN A 139 9.06 -6.80 18.93
CA ASN A 139 8.91 -5.88 17.81
C ASN A 139 7.69 -6.14 16.91
N TRP A 140 6.91 -7.17 17.14
CA TRP A 140 5.70 -7.46 16.35
C TRP A 140 4.41 -6.91 16.95
N THR A 141 4.42 -6.44 18.21
CA THR A 141 3.27 -5.75 18.80
C THR A 141 3.27 -4.29 18.38
N PHE A 142 2.25 -3.90 17.60
CA PHE A 142 2.07 -2.53 17.14
C PHE A 142 1.14 -1.79 18.07
N GLN A 143 1.59 -0.64 18.55
CA GLN A 143 0.74 0.34 19.23
C GLN A 143 0.41 1.43 18.21
N LEU A 144 -0.76 1.33 17.60
CA LEU A 144 -1.21 2.34 16.64
C LEU A 144 -1.51 3.65 17.37
N ALA A 145 -1.18 4.77 16.75
CA ALA A 145 -1.45 6.10 17.33
C ALA A 145 -2.95 6.31 17.61
N GLY A 146 -3.82 5.60 16.88
CA GLY A 146 -5.26 5.58 17.09
C GLY A 146 -5.73 4.90 18.39
N ASP A 147 -4.98 3.94 18.93
CA ASP A 147 -5.36 3.19 20.13
C ASP A 147 -5.36 4.05 21.41
N LYS A 148 -4.69 5.21 21.40
CA LYS A 148 -4.73 6.19 22.50
C LYS A 148 -5.98 7.07 22.48
N ARG A 149 -6.81 7.01 21.45
CA ARG A 149 -8.11 7.66 21.43
C ARG A 149 -9.09 6.74 22.14
N THR A 150 -9.17 6.97 23.44
CA THR A 150 -10.14 6.39 24.37
C THR A 150 -11.52 6.19 23.73
N SER A 151 -12.10 5.06 24.06
CA SER A 151 -13.51 4.68 23.99
C SER A 151 -14.45 5.88 24.18
N GLY A 152 -14.83 6.54 23.10
CA GLY A 152 -15.79 7.63 23.09
C GLY A 152 -15.80 8.30 21.72
N ASP A 153 -16.83 8.02 20.91
CA ASP A 153 -17.24 8.76 19.72
C ASP A 153 -16.25 8.87 18.54
N SER A 154 -15.66 7.79 18.14
CA SER A 154 -15.20 7.68 16.75
C SER A 154 -16.35 7.06 15.95
N ALA A 155 -17.07 7.88 15.18
CA ALA A 155 -17.93 7.36 14.14
C ALA A 155 -17.10 6.36 13.31
N PRO A 156 -17.58 5.14 13.04
CA PRO A 156 -16.84 4.14 12.29
C PRO A 156 -16.41 4.77 10.98
N SER A 157 -15.13 4.62 10.63
CA SER A 157 -14.63 5.08 9.34
C SER A 157 -15.57 4.54 8.27
N SER A 158 -16.16 5.43 7.48
CA SER A 158 -17.08 5.01 6.40
C SER A 158 -16.34 4.29 5.26
N TRP A 159 -15.01 4.15 5.38
CA TRP A 159 -14.16 3.47 4.44
C TRP A 159 -13.87 2.05 4.90
N SER A 160 -14.02 1.09 4.00
CA SER A 160 -13.64 -0.30 4.18
C SER A 160 -12.35 -0.63 3.42
N PHE A 161 -11.59 -1.59 3.93
CA PHE A 161 -10.40 -2.12 3.29
C PHE A 161 -10.61 -3.59 2.94
N ARG A 162 -10.28 -3.97 1.70
CA ARG A 162 -10.34 -5.34 1.22
C ARG A 162 -9.06 -5.71 0.50
N LEU A 163 -8.46 -6.84 0.92
CA LEU A 163 -7.30 -7.46 0.30
C LEU A 163 -7.62 -8.94 0.07
N ASP A 164 -7.55 -9.41 -1.17
CA ASP A 164 -7.90 -10.79 -1.48
C ASP A 164 -6.67 -11.71 -1.47
N ASN A 165 -5.56 -11.30 -2.06
CA ASN A 165 -4.39 -12.14 -2.22
C ASN A 165 -3.10 -11.43 -1.80
N ILE A 166 -2.24 -12.16 -1.07
CA ILE A 166 -0.86 -11.76 -0.80
C ILE A 166 0.03 -12.77 -1.52
N LEU A 167 0.78 -12.28 -2.48
CA LEU A 167 1.76 -13.05 -3.22
C LEU A 167 3.14 -12.67 -2.71
N PHE A 168 4.02 -13.62 -2.49
CA PHE A 168 5.42 -13.33 -2.19
C PHE A 168 6.33 -14.28 -2.96
N ASP A 169 7.39 -13.70 -3.47
CA ASP A 169 8.56 -14.43 -3.93
C ASP A 169 9.45 -14.68 -2.71
N ARG A 170 10.43 -15.54 -2.85
CA ARG A 170 11.38 -15.93 -1.78
C ARG A 170 11.50 -14.91 -0.65
N GLY A 171 11.28 -15.34 0.58
CA GLY A 171 11.38 -14.46 1.75
C GLY A 171 12.17 -15.10 2.89
N THR A 172 12.66 -14.26 3.77
CA THR A 172 13.37 -14.69 4.99
C THR A 172 12.64 -14.15 6.21
N ILE A 173 12.37 -15.02 7.17
CA ILE A 173 11.84 -14.64 8.48
C ILE A 173 12.85 -15.11 9.53
N ALA A 174 13.52 -14.18 10.19
CA ALA A 174 14.40 -14.46 11.32
C ALA A 174 13.65 -14.16 12.64
N ILE A 175 13.68 -15.11 13.55
CA ILE A 175 13.04 -15.00 14.89
C ILE A 175 14.14 -15.14 15.94
N ASP A 176 14.37 -14.09 16.70
CA ASP A 176 15.29 -14.06 17.83
C ASP A 176 14.50 -13.87 19.14
N ASP A 177 14.34 -14.94 19.89
CA ASP A 177 13.60 -14.95 21.14
C ASP A 177 14.56 -15.18 22.33
N LYS A 178 14.82 -14.11 23.07
CA LYS A 178 15.73 -14.14 24.23
C LYS A 178 15.11 -14.86 25.43
N ILE A 179 13.79 -15.01 25.49
CA ILE A 179 13.13 -15.72 26.60
C ILE A 179 13.31 -17.21 26.44
N THR A 180 13.00 -17.74 25.27
CA THR A 180 13.14 -19.18 24.97
C THR A 180 14.56 -19.54 24.52
N ARG A 181 15.43 -18.54 24.33
CA ARG A 181 16.80 -18.66 23.77
C ARG A 181 16.79 -19.36 22.42
N SER A 182 15.80 -19.01 21.60
CA SER A 182 15.63 -19.57 20.26
C SER A 182 16.07 -18.56 19.20
N ASP A 183 16.87 -19.02 18.25
CA ASP A 183 17.24 -18.30 17.05
C ASP A 183 16.84 -19.18 15.85
N ILE A 184 15.82 -18.75 15.12
CA ILE A 184 15.19 -19.53 14.05
C ILE A 184 15.18 -18.68 12.80
N THR A 185 15.71 -19.22 11.70
CA THR A 185 15.60 -18.62 10.38
C THR A 185 14.74 -19.49 9.49
N ILE A 186 13.65 -18.93 8.98
CA ILE A 186 12.71 -19.57 8.07
C ILE A 186 12.94 -18.98 6.68
N LEU A 187 13.30 -19.82 5.75
CA LEU A 187 13.35 -19.48 4.32
C LEU A 187 12.04 -19.91 3.70
N VAL A 188 11.33 -18.96 3.12
CA VAL A 188 10.08 -19.21 2.40
C VAL A 188 10.40 -19.18 0.92
N ASP A 189 10.19 -20.30 0.24
CA ASP A 189 10.40 -20.43 -1.21
C ASP A 189 9.07 -20.88 -1.84
N PRO A 190 8.57 -20.19 -2.87
CA PRO A 190 7.32 -20.58 -3.49
C PRO A 190 7.44 -21.94 -4.16
N LEU A 191 6.62 -22.89 -3.72
CA LEU A 191 6.48 -24.21 -4.34
C LEU A 191 5.66 -24.06 -5.63
N GLY A 192 6.33 -23.83 -6.76
CA GLY A 192 5.69 -23.83 -8.07
C GLY A 192 5.26 -22.45 -8.59
N LYS A 193 4.60 -22.46 -9.76
CA LYS A 193 4.05 -21.24 -10.37
C LYS A 193 2.96 -20.65 -9.47
N PRO A 194 2.91 -19.32 -9.31
CA PRO A 194 1.77 -18.67 -8.67
C PRO A 194 0.48 -19.17 -9.31
N LEU A 195 -0.49 -19.52 -8.48
CA LEU A 195 -1.84 -19.81 -8.98
C LEU A 195 -2.38 -18.53 -9.64
N PRO A 196 -3.00 -18.66 -10.82
CA PRO A 196 -3.55 -17.52 -11.53
C PRO A 196 -4.68 -16.85 -10.78
#